data_020320dbfa0b4687056a778b9ae7d4bf
#
_entry.id   020320dbfa0b4687056a778b9ae7d4bf
#
_cell.length_a   1.000
_cell.length_b   1.000
_cell.length_c   1.000
_cell.angle_alpha   90.00
_cell.angle_beta   90.00
_cell.angle_gamma   90.00
#
_symmetry.space_group_name_H-M   'P 1'
#
loop_
_entity.id
_entity.type
_entity.pdbx_description
1 polymer ?
#
loop_
_entity_poly.entity_id
_entity_poly.type
_entity_poly.pdbx_seq_one_letter_code
_entity_poly.pdbx_strand_id
1 'polypeptide(L)'
;MYLVNFLNGLVKEDGFELVDANSKLYLIGKPKKENPIRFKILDKKLHWKLLLNPDLYLGEAYTNGSIVIENGTLTEFLDIALKNVGRQSTNSITNVLGKFRRVYRYITNFNLIGKSKENVAHHYDISEKFYDLFLDEKR
;
A
#
# COMPACT_ATOMS: atom_id res chain seq x y z
N MET A 1 -6.13 -16.96 -5.85
CA MET A 1 -5.00 -16.27 -5.15
C MET A 1 -5.57 -15.50 -3.97
N TYR A 2 -4.98 -15.60 -2.78
CA TYR A 2 -5.53 -14.99 -1.55
C TYR A 2 -5.71 -13.48 -1.66
N LEU A 3 -4.73 -12.78 -2.24
CA LEU A 3 -4.81 -11.32 -2.44
C LEU A 3 -6.01 -10.92 -3.32
N VAL A 4 -6.26 -11.65 -4.41
CA VAL A 4 -7.40 -11.40 -5.31
C VAL A 4 -8.73 -11.55 -4.57
N ASN A 5 -8.88 -12.62 -3.79
CA ASN A 5 -10.10 -12.84 -3.00
C ASN A 5 -10.29 -11.75 -1.94
N PHE A 6 -9.20 -11.32 -1.32
CA PHE A 6 -9.21 -10.22 -0.36
C PHE A 6 -9.62 -8.90 -1.01
N LEU A 7 -9.01 -8.54 -2.15
CA LEU A 7 -9.33 -7.33 -2.88
C LEU A 7 -10.77 -7.33 -3.40
N ASN A 8 -11.27 -8.44 -3.94
CA ASN A 8 -12.67 -8.58 -4.34
C ASN A 8 -13.65 -8.51 -3.16
N GLY A 9 -13.17 -8.84 -1.96
CA GLY A 9 -13.90 -8.60 -0.72
C GLY A 9 -14.03 -7.13 -0.37
N LEU A 10 -13.02 -6.33 -0.67
CA LEU A 10 -12.94 -4.89 -0.37
C LEU A 10 -13.57 -4.01 -1.44
N VAL A 11 -13.25 -4.27 -2.71
CA VAL A 11 -13.67 -3.42 -3.84
C VAL A 11 -15.09 -3.81 -4.26
N LYS A 12 -16.05 -2.94 -3.94
CA LYS A 12 -17.48 -3.12 -4.25
C LYS A 12 -17.98 -2.10 -5.28
N GLU A 13 -17.40 -0.92 -5.27
CA GLU A 13 -17.68 0.13 -6.23
C GLU A 13 -16.53 0.30 -7.19
N ASP A 14 -16.84 0.19 -8.50
CA ASP A 14 -15.85 0.24 -9.55
C ASP A 14 -14.87 -0.96 -9.48
N GLY A 15 -13.72 -0.84 -10.13
CA GLY A 15 -12.73 -1.90 -10.14
C GLY A 15 -11.54 -1.59 -11.02
N PHE A 16 -10.61 -2.54 -11.04
CA PHE A 16 -9.37 -2.42 -11.79
C PHE A 16 -8.83 -3.81 -12.19
N GLU A 17 -7.90 -3.85 -13.11
CA GLU A 17 -7.15 -5.04 -13.46
C GLU A 17 -5.91 -5.19 -12.59
N LEU A 18 -5.68 -6.38 -12.08
CA LEU A 18 -4.48 -6.76 -11.35
C LEU A 18 -3.68 -7.78 -12.17
N VAL A 19 -2.45 -7.46 -12.51
CA VAL A 19 -1.50 -8.41 -13.09
C VAL A 19 -0.52 -8.84 -12.01
N ASP A 20 -0.44 -10.13 -11.76
CA ASP A 20 0.49 -10.68 -10.76
C ASP A 20 1.91 -10.83 -11.31
N ALA A 21 2.86 -11.17 -10.43
CA ALA A 21 4.27 -11.36 -10.78
C ALA A 21 4.53 -12.56 -11.72
N ASN A 22 3.51 -13.38 -12.03
CA ASN A 22 3.57 -14.41 -13.06
C ASN A 22 2.84 -13.98 -14.34
N SER A 23 2.56 -12.68 -14.50
CA SER A 23 1.84 -12.08 -15.64
C SER A 23 0.40 -12.58 -15.80
N LYS A 24 -0.20 -13.11 -14.73
CA LYS A 24 -1.60 -13.52 -14.75
C LYS A 24 -2.49 -12.34 -14.42
N LEU A 25 -3.47 -12.10 -15.31
CA LEU A 25 -4.47 -11.04 -15.17
C LEU A 25 -5.64 -11.50 -14.30
N TYR A 26 -6.06 -10.63 -13.40
CA TYR A 26 -7.25 -10.79 -12.57
C TYR A 26 -8.09 -9.52 -12.61
N LEU A 27 -9.40 -9.67 -12.66
CA LEU A 27 -10.33 -8.56 -12.53
C LEU A 27 -10.71 -8.39 -11.05
N ILE A 28 -10.57 -7.18 -10.55
CA ILE A 28 -10.90 -6.81 -9.16
C ILE A 28 -12.10 -5.88 -9.18
N GLY A 29 -13.16 -6.25 -8.46
CA GLY A 29 -14.40 -5.50 -8.47
C GLY A 29 -15.16 -5.58 -9.79
N LYS A 30 -15.82 -4.49 -10.17
CA LYS A 30 -16.60 -4.33 -11.41
C LYS A 30 -16.19 -3.02 -12.08
N PRO A 31 -15.14 -3.00 -12.89
CA PRO A 31 -14.72 -1.78 -13.58
C PRO A 31 -15.84 -1.19 -14.41
N LYS A 32 -16.00 0.12 -14.33
CA LYS A 32 -16.99 0.88 -15.10
C LYS A 32 -16.46 1.32 -16.46
N LYS A 33 -15.13 1.42 -16.60
CA LYS A 33 -14.47 1.80 -17.85
C LYS A 33 -14.26 0.57 -18.74
N GLU A 34 -14.41 0.72 -20.06
CA GLU A 34 -14.03 -0.32 -21.02
C GLU A 34 -12.54 -0.69 -20.94
N ASN A 35 -11.70 0.31 -20.65
CA ASN A 35 -10.26 0.14 -20.46
C ASN A 35 -9.92 0.49 -19.01
N PRO A 36 -10.03 -0.44 -18.07
CA PRO A 36 -9.83 -0.16 -16.65
C PRO A 36 -8.38 0.07 -16.33
N ILE A 37 -8.12 0.68 -15.17
CA ILE A 37 -6.77 0.85 -14.64
C ILE A 37 -6.14 -0.52 -14.46
N ARG A 38 -4.89 -0.66 -14.87
CA ARG A 38 -4.12 -1.89 -14.71
C ARG A 38 -3.01 -1.69 -13.69
N PHE A 39 -3.04 -2.50 -12.67
CA PHE A 39 -2.11 -2.50 -11.56
C PHE A 39 -1.26 -3.76 -11.61
N LYS A 40 0.05 -3.63 -11.83
CA LYS A 40 0.96 -4.75 -12.01
C LYS A 40 1.91 -4.90 -10.84
N ILE A 41 1.96 -6.09 -10.29
CA ILE A 41 2.87 -6.49 -9.22
C ILE A 41 4.07 -7.21 -9.86
N LEU A 42 5.28 -6.72 -9.61
CA LEU A 42 6.51 -7.31 -10.14
C LEU A 42 7.18 -8.27 -9.16
N ASP A 43 7.01 -8.06 -7.84
CA ASP A 43 7.60 -8.91 -6.80
C ASP A 43 6.58 -9.94 -6.27
N LYS A 44 6.94 -11.24 -6.36
CA LYS A 44 6.09 -12.33 -5.83
C LYS A 44 5.83 -12.22 -4.32
N LYS A 45 6.78 -11.72 -3.55
CA LYS A 45 6.64 -11.58 -2.09
C LYS A 45 5.64 -10.48 -1.71
N LEU A 46 5.40 -9.53 -2.62
CA LEU A 46 4.54 -8.39 -2.35
C LEU A 46 3.08 -8.79 -2.12
N HIS A 47 2.62 -9.90 -2.69
CA HIS A 47 1.28 -10.42 -2.43
C HIS A 47 0.99 -10.64 -0.95
N TRP A 48 1.94 -11.20 -0.23
CA TRP A 48 1.82 -11.44 1.21
C TRP A 48 2.01 -10.16 2.03
N LYS A 49 2.94 -9.32 1.62
CA LYS A 49 3.15 -8.02 2.26
C LYS A 49 1.90 -7.15 2.21
N LEU A 50 1.26 -7.05 1.04
CA LEU A 50 0.00 -6.31 0.85
C LEU A 50 -1.16 -6.91 1.65
N LEU A 51 -1.21 -8.22 1.87
CA LEU A 51 -2.21 -8.84 2.73
C LEU A 51 -2.00 -8.49 4.21
N LEU A 52 -0.74 -8.46 4.67
CA LEU A 52 -0.39 -8.21 6.06
C LEU A 52 -0.51 -6.72 6.43
N ASN A 53 0.09 -5.83 5.64
CA ASN A 53 0.08 -4.39 5.89
C ASN A 53 0.06 -3.58 4.57
N PRO A 54 -1.11 -3.45 3.92
CA PRO A 54 -1.23 -2.73 2.65
C PRO A 54 -0.89 -1.24 2.78
N ASP A 55 -1.19 -0.63 3.93
CA ASP A 55 -0.98 0.80 4.14
C ASP A 55 0.51 1.17 4.00
N LEU A 56 1.41 0.30 4.49
CA LEU A 56 2.85 0.48 4.37
C LEU A 56 3.36 0.02 3.00
N TYR A 57 3.09 -1.24 2.67
CA TYR A 57 3.73 -1.88 1.52
C TYR A 57 3.21 -1.41 0.17
N LEU A 58 2.01 -0.80 0.10
CA LEU A 58 1.51 -0.20 -1.13
C LEU A 58 2.36 1.02 -1.51
N GLY A 59 2.60 1.93 -0.56
CA GLY A 59 3.43 3.11 -0.77
C GLY A 59 4.88 2.77 -1.09
N GLU A 60 5.49 1.90 -0.28
CA GLU A 60 6.87 1.44 -0.51
C GLU A 60 7.03 0.78 -1.88
N ALA A 61 6.11 -0.12 -2.25
CA ALA A 61 6.19 -0.85 -3.51
C ALA A 61 5.98 0.05 -4.73
N TYR A 62 5.16 1.08 -4.63
CA TYR A 62 5.00 2.07 -5.67
C TYR A 62 6.29 2.91 -5.81
N THR A 63 6.85 3.37 -4.70
CA THR A 63 8.07 4.21 -4.68
C THR A 63 9.30 3.46 -5.21
N ASN A 64 9.45 2.18 -4.88
CA ASN A 64 10.58 1.36 -5.33
C ASN A 64 10.34 0.66 -6.69
N GLY A 65 9.20 0.90 -7.33
CA GLY A 65 8.85 0.33 -8.63
C GLY A 65 8.45 -1.16 -8.61
N SER A 66 8.21 -1.77 -7.44
CA SER A 66 7.71 -3.15 -7.34
C SER A 66 6.23 -3.28 -7.74
N ILE A 67 5.55 -2.14 -7.84
CA ILE A 67 4.21 -1.97 -8.39
C ILE A 67 4.27 -0.91 -9.49
N VAL A 68 3.60 -1.20 -10.60
CA VAL A 68 3.47 -0.28 -11.74
C VAL A 68 1.99 -0.13 -12.11
N ILE A 69 1.59 1.08 -12.43
CA ILE A 69 0.28 1.37 -13.04
C ILE A 69 0.48 1.46 -14.55
N GLU A 70 0.02 0.44 -15.30
CA GLU A 70 0.23 0.37 -16.75
C GLU A 70 -0.84 1.15 -17.53
N ASN A 71 -2.06 1.17 -17.04
CA ASN A 71 -3.18 1.84 -17.68
C ASN A 71 -3.92 2.70 -16.67
N GLY A 72 -3.90 4.02 -16.86
CA GLY A 72 -4.46 5.00 -15.93
C GLY A 72 -3.41 5.69 -15.07
N THR A 73 -3.87 6.37 -14.03
CA THR A 73 -3.04 7.17 -13.13
C THR A 73 -3.13 6.69 -11.69
N LEU A 74 -2.14 7.06 -10.87
CA LEU A 74 -2.17 6.80 -9.42
C LEU A 74 -3.41 7.44 -8.77
N THR A 75 -3.77 8.65 -9.20
CA THR A 75 -4.96 9.36 -8.67
C THR A 75 -6.23 8.56 -8.91
N GLU A 76 -6.43 8.05 -10.11
CA GLU A 76 -7.60 7.21 -10.42
C GLU A 76 -7.63 5.93 -9.59
N PHE A 77 -6.46 5.29 -9.37
CA PHE A 77 -6.37 4.12 -8.50
C PHE A 77 -6.74 4.46 -7.05
N LEU A 78 -6.21 5.57 -6.53
CA LEU A 78 -6.52 6.04 -5.17
C LEU A 78 -8.01 6.40 -5.02
N ASP A 79 -8.64 6.97 -6.04
CA ASP A 79 -10.08 7.25 -6.03
C ASP A 79 -10.90 5.97 -5.87
N ILE A 80 -10.55 4.90 -6.60
CA ILE A 80 -11.21 3.59 -6.45
C ILE A 80 -10.96 3.05 -5.02
N ALA A 81 -9.73 3.13 -4.54
CA ALA A 81 -9.38 2.65 -3.20
C ALA A 81 -10.16 3.40 -2.11
N LEU A 82 -10.18 4.74 -2.16
CA LEU A 82 -10.86 5.59 -1.16
C LEU A 82 -12.37 5.40 -1.16
N LYS A 83 -13.02 5.24 -2.33
CA LYS A 83 -14.45 4.94 -2.43
C LYS A 83 -14.82 3.63 -1.72
N ASN A 84 -13.89 2.70 -1.63
CA ASN A 84 -14.12 1.38 -1.05
C ASN A 84 -13.65 1.24 0.40
N VAL A 85 -12.66 2.01 0.85
CA VAL A 85 -12.11 1.95 2.22
C VAL A 85 -13.11 2.46 3.27
N GLY A 86 -13.90 3.47 2.95
CA GLY A 86 -14.90 4.05 3.87
C GLY A 86 -16.13 3.17 4.11
N ARG A 87 -16.35 2.16 3.28
CA ARG A 87 -17.45 1.20 3.42
C ARG A 87 -16.93 -0.04 4.13
N GLN A 88 -17.17 -0.13 5.41
CA GLN A 88 -16.88 -1.34 6.20
C GLN A 88 -17.51 -2.55 5.51
N SER A 89 -16.65 -3.37 4.92
CA SER A 89 -17.03 -4.68 4.41
C SER A 89 -17.50 -5.53 5.61
N THR A 90 -18.76 -5.88 5.61
CA THR A 90 -19.39 -6.74 6.63
C THR A 90 -18.93 -8.21 6.55
N ASN A 91 -17.96 -8.51 5.71
CA ASN A 91 -17.45 -9.87 5.57
C ASN A 91 -16.58 -10.28 6.76
N SER A 92 -16.91 -11.39 7.38
CA SER A 92 -16.19 -11.96 8.54
C SER A 92 -14.67 -12.10 8.31
N ILE A 93 -14.25 -12.41 7.08
CA ILE A 93 -12.83 -12.57 6.73
C ILE A 93 -12.08 -11.24 6.84
N THR A 94 -12.67 -10.13 6.37
CA THR A 94 -12.06 -8.80 6.47
C THR A 94 -11.99 -8.31 7.91
N ASN A 95 -12.96 -8.67 8.75
CA ASN A 95 -12.97 -8.37 10.17
C ASN A 95 -11.88 -9.14 10.93
N VAL A 96 -11.69 -10.41 10.62
CA VAL A 96 -10.63 -11.25 11.24
C VAL A 96 -9.25 -10.75 10.82
N LEU A 97 -9.03 -10.52 9.54
CA LEU A 97 -7.78 -9.91 9.04
C LEU A 97 -7.55 -8.51 9.63
N GLY A 98 -8.59 -7.70 9.78
CA GLY A 98 -8.51 -6.39 10.42
C GLY A 98 -8.08 -6.46 11.89
N LYS A 99 -8.55 -7.47 12.65
CA LYS A 99 -8.12 -7.74 14.03
C LYS A 99 -6.65 -8.18 14.06
N PHE A 100 -6.26 -9.12 13.20
CA PHE A 100 -4.86 -9.57 13.09
C PHE A 100 -3.92 -8.41 12.71
N ARG A 101 -4.32 -7.56 11.76
CA ARG A 101 -3.56 -6.35 11.37
C ARG A 101 -3.42 -5.36 12.53
N ARG A 102 -4.47 -5.20 13.35
CA ARG A 102 -4.42 -4.30 14.51
C ARG A 102 -3.42 -4.82 15.56
N VAL A 103 -3.44 -6.13 15.83
CA VAL A 103 -2.49 -6.77 16.74
C VAL A 103 -1.08 -6.71 16.17
N TYR A 104 -0.88 -7.02 14.89
CA TYR A 104 0.41 -6.93 14.22
C TYR A 104 0.97 -5.50 14.26
N ARG A 105 0.16 -4.47 13.94
CA ARG A 105 0.56 -3.06 14.06
C ARG A 105 0.89 -2.66 15.50
N TYR A 106 0.13 -3.15 16.46
CA TYR A 106 0.42 -2.88 17.86
C TYR A 106 1.80 -3.44 18.26
N ILE A 107 2.13 -4.67 17.85
CA ILE A 107 3.41 -5.31 18.13
C ILE A 107 4.56 -4.63 17.36
N THR A 108 4.37 -4.32 16.09
CA THR A 108 5.42 -3.71 15.25
C THR A 108 5.67 -2.24 15.56
N ASN A 109 4.63 -1.53 16.01
CA ASN A 109 4.74 -0.13 16.44
C ASN A 109 5.12 0.01 17.91
N PHE A 110 5.33 -1.13 18.61
CA PHE A 110 5.86 -1.09 19.98
C PHE A 110 7.32 -0.63 19.94
N ASN A 111 7.48 0.68 20.11
CA ASN A 111 8.78 1.32 20.00
C ASN A 111 9.53 1.10 21.32
N LEU A 112 10.39 0.09 21.36
CA LEU A 112 11.33 -0.10 22.47
C LEU A 112 12.20 1.17 22.59
N ILE A 113 12.38 1.69 23.81
CA ILE A 113 13.12 2.92 24.11
C ILE A 113 14.52 2.95 23.42
N GLY A 114 15.16 1.79 23.24
CA GLY A 114 16.43 1.67 22.50
C GLY A 114 16.30 1.98 21.00
N LYS A 115 15.26 1.47 20.33
CA LYS A 115 15.00 1.76 18.92
C LYS A 115 14.53 3.20 18.68
N SER A 116 13.88 3.80 19.67
CA SER A 116 13.47 5.21 19.59
C SER A 116 14.66 6.14 19.46
N LYS A 117 15.75 5.89 20.20
CA LYS A 117 16.99 6.68 20.09
C LYS A 117 17.67 6.55 18.72
N GLU A 118 17.73 5.32 18.16
CA GLU A 118 18.28 5.09 16.82
C GLU A 118 17.43 5.76 15.72
N ASN A 119 16.11 5.67 15.82
CA ASN A 119 15.19 6.30 14.85
C ASN A 119 15.28 7.83 14.91
N VAL A 120 15.44 8.41 16.13
CA VAL A 120 15.62 9.85 16.31
C VAL A 120 16.98 10.28 15.77
N ALA A 121 18.06 9.55 16.08
CA ALA A 121 19.40 9.83 15.54
C ALA A 121 19.39 9.79 14.00
N HIS A 122 18.77 8.78 13.40
CA HIS A 122 18.66 8.68 11.95
C HIS A 122 17.85 9.83 11.31
N HIS A 123 16.87 10.39 12.01
CA HIS A 123 16.11 11.55 11.54
C HIS A 123 16.92 12.86 11.60
N TYR A 124 17.88 12.95 12.53
CA TYR A 124 18.72 14.14 12.69
C TYR A 124 20.10 14.02 12.03
N ASP A 125 20.49 12.81 11.57
CA ASP A 125 21.72 12.53 10.80
C ASP A 125 21.57 12.88 9.30
N ILE A 126 20.64 13.76 8.97
CA ILE A 126 20.54 14.32 7.63
C ILE A 126 21.76 15.21 7.41
N SER A 127 22.54 14.95 6.35
CA SER A 127 23.78 15.65 6.07
C SER A 127 23.61 17.18 6.03
N GLU A 128 24.59 17.94 6.50
CA GLU A 128 24.60 19.41 6.41
C GLU A 128 24.26 19.91 5.01
N LYS A 129 24.72 19.21 3.96
CA LYS A 129 24.40 19.51 2.56
C LYS A 129 22.90 19.50 2.22
N PHE A 130 22.12 18.70 2.92
CA PHE A 130 20.67 18.72 2.74
C PHE A 130 20.05 19.99 3.33
N TYR A 131 20.56 20.43 4.49
CA TYR A 131 20.10 21.67 5.11
C TYR A 131 20.51 22.90 4.31
N ASP A 132 21.66 22.88 3.63
CA ASP A 132 22.13 23.95 2.75
C ASP A 132 21.22 24.18 1.53
N LEU A 133 20.36 23.21 1.17
CA LEU A 133 19.42 23.34 0.05
C LEU A 133 18.22 24.25 0.34
N PHE A 134 17.85 24.45 1.61
CA PHE A 134 16.64 25.20 1.97
C PHE A 134 16.80 26.15 3.16
N LEU A 135 17.95 26.17 3.82
CA LEU A 135 18.27 27.16 4.83
C LEU A 135 19.08 28.29 4.23
N ASP A 136 18.77 29.53 4.67
CA ASP A 136 19.53 30.72 4.29
C ASP A 136 20.98 30.66 4.79
N GLU A 137 21.90 31.36 4.08
CA GLU A 137 23.34 31.44 4.39
C GLU A 137 23.64 31.97 5.80
N LYS A 138 22.64 32.62 6.44
CA LYS A 138 22.73 33.04 7.86
C LYS A 138 21.91 32.09 8.72
N ARG A 139 22.55 31.03 9.18
CA ARG A 139 22.00 30.15 10.20
C ARG A 139 21.87 30.85 11.55
#